data_a49014c59ed913e58ab42c997f60652b
#
_entry.id   a49014c59ed913e58ab42c997f60652b
#
_cell.length_a   1.000
_cell.length_b   1.000
_cell.length_c   1.000
_cell.angle_alpha   90.00
_cell.angle_beta   90.00
_cell.angle_gamma   90.00
#
_symmetry.space_group_name_H-M   'P 1'
#
loop_
_entity.id
_entity.type
_entity.pdbx_description
1 polymer ?
#
loop_
_entity_poly.entity_id
_entity_poly.type
_entity_poly.pdbx_seq_one_letter_code
_entity_poly.pdbx_strand_id
1 'polypeptide(L)'
;RTTSLMDAIDYIIRKAIEYRKPVAVNISYGCNYGAHNGNTLLESFIDDISKSYRCVICVGSGNEADKAIHFGGIINTGQVQTAYLSVGEYQSAMDIQIWKNYWDTIDVMLINPRGEQIGIITEGKINRYETYNTEIITLLGEPSPYNIYQEIYINLIPKTDYILSGIWQIVLMAGSIRAGEYNIWLPSSQALGYATAFNNPTADGTITIPATARNCIAVGAYNAYTNSYAAFSGRGFDNSIRNVNAGVKPDITAPGVDISIARQRGNDIIYRNVTGTSYAVPVVTGAAALLMQWGIVMGNDRFMY
;
A
#
# COMPACT_ATOMS: atom_id res chain seq x y z
N ARG A 1 -8.55 -3.59 -12.82
CA ARG A 1 -8.11 -2.22 -12.55
C ARG A 1 -6.58 -2.12 -12.48
N THR A 2 -5.88 -3.07 -11.89
CA THR A 2 -4.40 -3.13 -11.91
C THR A 2 -3.88 -3.24 -13.34
N THR A 3 -4.49 -4.09 -14.16
CA THR A 3 -4.17 -4.25 -15.58
C THR A 3 -4.41 -2.95 -16.36
N SER A 4 -5.49 -2.20 -16.06
CA SER A 4 -5.74 -0.92 -16.73
C SER A 4 -4.65 0.13 -16.45
N LEU A 5 -4.03 0.09 -15.26
CA LEU A 5 -2.88 0.95 -14.95
C LEU A 5 -1.63 0.49 -15.73
N MET A 6 -1.42 -0.82 -15.83
CA MET A 6 -0.33 -1.39 -16.64
C MET A 6 -0.50 -1.00 -18.13
N ASP A 7 -1.71 -1.12 -18.68
CA ASP A 7 -2.03 -0.72 -20.05
C ASP A 7 -1.78 0.79 -20.28
N ALA A 8 -2.12 1.64 -19.31
CA ALA A 8 -1.87 3.08 -19.39
C ALA A 8 -0.37 3.42 -19.38
N ILE A 9 0.41 2.74 -18.53
CA ILE A 9 1.87 2.92 -18.50
C ILE A 9 2.48 2.45 -19.83
N ASP A 10 2.11 1.26 -20.32
CA ASP A 10 2.58 0.73 -21.61
C ASP A 10 2.27 1.69 -22.76
N TYR A 11 1.03 2.22 -22.78
CA TYR A 11 0.65 3.22 -23.80
C TYR A 11 1.54 4.46 -23.77
N ILE A 12 1.83 5.00 -22.57
CA ILE A 12 2.70 6.19 -22.42
C ILE A 12 4.11 5.89 -22.92
N ILE A 13 4.67 4.73 -22.55
CA ILE A 13 6.01 4.32 -22.97
C ILE A 13 6.09 4.12 -24.49
N ARG A 14 5.09 3.45 -25.09
CA ARG A 14 5.02 3.29 -26.56
C ARG A 14 4.97 4.63 -27.28
N LYS A 15 4.23 5.60 -26.74
CA LYS A 15 4.20 6.97 -27.30
C LYS A 15 5.54 7.68 -27.14
N ALA A 16 6.23 7.51 -26.02
CA ALA A 16 7.57 8.05 -25.84
C ALA A 16 8.58 7.47 -26.85
N ILE A 17 8.51 6.18 -27.11
CA ILE A 17 9.31 5.49 -28.14
C ILE A 17 8.99 6.04 -29.53
N GLU A 18 7.71 6.16 -29.88
CA GLU A 18 7.25 6.68 -31.17
C GLU A 18 7.80 8.10 -31.42
N TYR A 19 7.75 8.96 -30.40
CA TYR A 19 8.28 10.33 -30.47
C TYR A 19 9.80 10.42 -30.23
N ARG A 20 10.47 9.31 -29.92
CA ARG A 20 11.91 9.25 -29.57
C ARG A 20 12.29 10.24 -28.45
N LYS A 21 11.43 10.39 -27.45
CA LYS A 21 11.61 11.30 -26.31
C LYS A 21 11.71 10.51 -25.00
N PRO A 22 12.58 10.91 -24.07
CA PRO A 22 12.49 10.41 -22.72
C PRO A 22 11.15 10.82 -22.08
N VAL A 23 10.73 10.08 -21.06
CA VAL A 23 9.43 10.32 -20.39
C VAL A 23 9.53 10.20 -18.89
N ALA A 24 8.93 11.13 -18.17
CA ALA A 24 8.69 11.05 -16.75
C ALA A 24 7.19 10.77 -16.52
N VAL A 25 6.88 9.70 -15.82
CA VAL A 25 5.51 9.24 -15.54
C VAL A 25 5.18 9.52 -14.09
N ASN A 26 4.05 10.20 -13.85
CA ASN A 26 3.52 10.47 -12.52
C ASN A 26 2.39 9.48 -12.18
N ILE A 27 2.50 8.79 -11.05
CA ILE A 27 1.46 7.92 -10.53
C ILE A 27 1.02 8.42 -9.15
N SER A 28 -0.14 9.10 -9.12
CA SER A 28 -0.80 9.55 -7.89
C SER A 28 -1.92 8.58 -7.48
N TYR A 29 -1.63 7.29 -7.55
CA TYR A 29 -2.52 6.19 -7.20
C TYR A 29 -1.82 5.26 -6.22
N GLY A 30 -2.58 4.73 -5.26
CA GLY A 30 -2.08 3.72 -4.33
C GLY A 30 -3.21 2.85 -3.76
N CYS A 31 -2.85 1.65 -3.35
CA CYS A 31 -3.73 0.74 -2.63
C CYS A 31 -2.91 -0.09 -1.62
N ASN A 32 -3.61 -0.80 -0.73
CA ASN A 32 -2.98 -1.66 0.28
C ASN A 32 -3.05 -3.16 -0.07
N TYR A 33 -3.42 -3.50 -1.32
CA TYR A 33 -3.56 -4.90 -1.72
C TYR A 33 -2.24 -5.50 -2.15
N GLY A 34 -1.66 -6.34 -1.30
CA GLY A 34 -0.42 -7.07 -1.54
C GLY A 34 0.54 -7.06 -0.35
N ALA A 35 1.69 -7.71 -0.52
CA ALA A 35 2.67 -7.92 0.55
C ALA A 35 3.56 -6.70 0.85
N HIS A 36 3.39 -5.57 0.17
CA HIS A 36 4.19 -4.35 0.30
C HIS A 36 5.72 -4.58 0.23
N ASN A 37 6.15 -5.52 -0.61
CA ASN A 37 7.55 -5.96 -0.75
C ASN A 37 8.13 -5.77 -2.15
N GLY A 38 7.40 -5.08 -3.04
CA GLY A 38 7.83 -4.83 -4.42
C GLY A 38 7.64 -6.01 -5.38
N ASN A 39 6.85 -7.04 -5.01
CA ASN A 39 6.72 -8.27 -5.80
C ASN A 39 5.30 -8.52 -6.33
N THR A 40 4.40 -7.54 -6.28
CA THR A 40 3.12 -7.67 -6.98
C THR A 40 3.33 -7.62 -8.49
N LEU A 41 2.36 -8.12 -9.26
CA LEU A 41 2.42 -8.08 -10.72
C LEU A 41 2.61 -6.65 -11.27
N LEU A 42 1.93 -5.66 -10.68
CA LEU A 42 2.07 -4.26 -11.06
C LEU A 42 3.47 -3.71 -10.75
N GLU A 43 4.02 -4.04 -9.60
CA GLU A 43 5.35 -3.60 -9.18
C GLU A 43 6.44 -4.21 -10.04
N SER A 44 6.36 -5.53 -10.32
CA SER A 44 7.25 -6.21 -11.23
C SER A 44 7.19 -5.62 -12.64
N PHE A 45 5.99 -5.28 -13.13
CA PHE A 45 5.81 -4.61 -14.41
C PHE A 45 6.48 -3.22 -14.43
N ILE A 46 6.32 -2.43 -13.37
CA ILE A 46 6.98 -1.12 -13.24
C ILE A 46 8.50 -1.29 -13.22
N ASP A 47 9.00 -2.26 -12.47
CA ASP A 47 10.43 -2.54 -12.39
C ASP A 47 11.06 -2.94 -13.73
N ASP A 48 10.33 -3.72 -14.55
CA ASP A 48 10.81 -4.18 -15.85
C ASP A 48 10.72 -3.08 -16.91
N ILE A 49 9.60 -2.35 -16.95
CA ILE A 49 9.42 -1.30 -17.94
C ILE A 49 10.35 -0.10 -17.69
N SER A 50 10.68 0.18 -16.44
CA SER A 50 11.64 1.22 -16.06
C SER A 50 13.06 0.95 -16.57
N LYS A 51 13.40 -0.32 -16.84
CA LYS A 51 14.71 -0.73 -17.40
C LYS A 51 14.71 -0.76 -18.92
N SER A 52 13.54 -0.80 -19.55
CA SER A 52 13.42 -1.06 -20.98
C SER A 52 13.53 0.18 -21.85
N TYR A 53 13.35 1.38 -21.29
CA TYR A 53 13.37 2.65 -22.02
C TYR A 53 13.85 3.80 -21.12
N ARG A 54 14.13 4.95 -21.75
CA ARG A 54 14.51 6.20 -21.08
C ARG A 54 13.31 6.81 -20.34
N CYS A 55 12.90 6.16 -19.26
CA CYS A 55 11.75 6.58 -18.46
C CYS A 55 12.10 6.65 -16.98
N VAL A 56 11.41 7.55 -16.28
CA VAL A 56 11.38 7.64 -14.83
C VAL A 56 9.93 7.54 -14.40
N ILE A 57 9.64 6.66 -13.45
CA ILE A 57 8.31 6.50 -12.88
C ILE A 57 8.35 6.98 -11.43
N CYS A 58 7.60 8.05 -11.14
CA CYS A 58 7.44 8.60 -9.79
C CYS A 58 6.08 8.20 -9.23
N VAL A 59 6.06 7.71 -8.00
CA VAL A 59 4.85 7.20 -7.35
C VAL A 59 4.70 7.83 -5.96
N GLY A 60 3.49 8.31 -5.63
CA GLY A 60 3.21 8.83 -4.29
C GLY A 60 3.23 7.72 -3.24
N SER A 61 3.87 7.96 -2.09
CA SER A 61 4.03 6.97 -1.02
C SER A 61 2.71 6.60 -0.32
N GLY A 62 1.63 7.32 -0.58
CA GLY A 62 0.33 7.12 0.06
C GLY A 62 0.07 8.08 1.22
N ASN A 63 -1.19 8.11 1.69
CA ASN A 63 -1.65 9.03 2.72
C ASN A 63 -2.21 8.29 3.95
N GLU A 64 -1.65 7.13 4.26
CA GLU A 64 -2.24 6.16 5.17
C GLU A 64 -1.50 6.04 6.52
N ALA A 65 -0.36 6.72 6.71
CA ALA A 65 0.48 6.53 7.90
C ALA A 65 -0.19 6.95 9.22
N ASP A 66 -1.14 7.88 9.18
CA ASP A 66 -1.92 8.35 10.34
C ASP A 66 -3.34 7.75 10.42
N LYS A 67 -3.67 6.78 9.57
CA LYS A 67 -5.04 6.23 9.45
C LYS A 67 -5.27 4.95 10.26
N ALA A 68 -4.26 4.46 10.98
CA ALA A 68 -4.36 3.26 11.81
C ALA A 68 -4.84 2.00 11.02
N ILE A 69 -4.39 1.85 9.79
CA ILE A 69 -4.80 0.77 8.87
C ILE A 69 -3.80 -0.37 8.78
N HIS A 70 -2.66 -0.27 9.45
CA HIS A 70 -1.62 -1.28 9.48
C HIS A 70 -1.34 -1.75 10.90
N PHE A 71 -1.21 -3.07 11.07
CA PHE A 71 -0.75 -3.72 12.29
C PHE A 71 0.28 -4.79 11.90
N GLY A 72 1.46 -4.72 12.46
CA GLY A 72 2.52 -5.66 12.12
C GLY A 72 3.57 -5.79 13.22
N GLY A 73 4.38 -6.83 13.14
CA GLY A 73 5.42 -7.11 14.11
C GLY A 73 6.14 -8.43 13.88
N ILE A 74 6.82 -8.87 14.92
CA ILE A 74 7.50 -10.16 14.99
C ILE A 74 6.83 -11.02 16.05
N ILE A 75 6.58 -12.30 15.73
CA ILE A 75 6.04 -13.30 16.64
C ILE A 75 7.01 -14.49 16.73
N ASN A 76 7.20 -15.04 17.92
CA ASN A 76 8.06 -16.19 18.14
C ASN A 76 7.25 -17.47 18.36
N THR A 77 7.88 -18.63 18.18
CA THR A 77 7.28 -19.94 18.39
C THR A 77 6.56 -20.01 19.75
N GLY A 78 5.30 -20.47 19.71
CA GLY A 78 4.44 -20.61 20.88
C GLY A 78 3.80 -19.33 21.40
N GLN A 79 4.09 -18.18 20.82
CA GLN A 79 3.44 -16.91 21.19
C GLN A 79 2.05 -16.77 20.55
N VAL A 80 1.21 -16.01 21.22
CA VAL A 80 -0.09 -15.56 20.69
C VAL A 80 -0.09 -14.04 20.64
N GLN A 81 -0.48 -13.50 19.50
CA GLN A 81 -0.62 -12.05 19.28
C GLN A 81 -2.04 -11.74 18.84
N THR A 82 -2.62 -10.65 19.36
CA THR A 82 -3.96 -10.24 18.99
C THR A 82 -3.95 -8.81 18.47
N ALA A 83 -4.45 -8.64 17.25
CA ALA A 83 -4.77 -7.34 16.70
C ALA A 83 -6.24 -7.00 17.01
N TYR A 84 -6.46 -5.86 17.63
CA TYR A 84 -7.79 -5.34 17.93
C TYR A 84 -8.21 -4.36 16.84
N LEU A 85 -9.29 -4.70 16.14
CA LEU A 85 -9.87 -3.90 15.05
C LEU A 85 -11.20 -3.32 15.52
N SER A 86 -11.25 -2.01 15.67
CA SER A 86 -12.53 -1.30 15.82
C SER A 86 -13.23 -1.21 14.47
N VAL A 87 -14.48 -1.62 14.40
CA VAL A 87 -15.33 -1.52 13.22
C VAL A 87 -16.47 -0.55 13.54
N GLY A 88 -16.57 0.52 12.76
CA GLY A 88 -17.61 1.56 12.92
C GLY A 88 -19.00 1.07 12.54
N GLU A 89 -20.04 1.79 12.97
CA GLU A 89 -21.45 1.41 12.79
C GLU A 89 -21.91 1.34 11.32
N TYR A 90 -21.25 2.10 10.44
CA TYR A 90 -21.62 2.20 9.02
C TYR A 90 -20.57 1.57 8.11
N GLN A 91 -19.83 0.59 8.60
CA GLN A 91 -18.87 -0.12 7.77
C GLN A 91 -19.60 -1.09 6.83
N SER A 92 -19.50 -0.84 5.54
CA SER A 92 -19.88 -1.78 4.49
C SER A 92 -18.93 -2.98 4.44
N ALA A 93 -19.06 -3.84 3.44
CA ALA A 93 -18.10 -4.92 3.23
C ALA A 93 -16.65 -4.41 3.21
N MET A 94 -15.76 -5.14 3.88
CA MET A 94 -14.34 -4.86 3.87
C MET A 94 -13.51 -6.14 3.87
N ASP A 95 -12.32 -6.04 3.36
CA ASP A 95 -11.34 -7.13 3.41
C ASP A 95 -10.17 -6.77 4.33
N ILE A 96 -9.53 -7.82 4.82
CA ILE A 96 -8.33 -7.76 5.67
C ILE A 96 -7.31 -8.67 5.02
N GLN A 97 -6.11 -8.18 4.79
CA GLN A 97 -5.01 -8.98 4.27
C GLN A 97 -3.95 -9.16 5.35
N ILE A 98 -3.64 -10.42 5.65
CA ILE A 98 -2.54 -10.79 6.54
C ILE A 98 -1.45 -11.42 5.68
N TRP A 99 -0.24 -10.94 5.83
CA TRP A 99 0.93 -11.44 5.13
C TRP A 99 1.97 -11.94 6.12
N LYS A 100 2.41 -13.17 5.95
CA LYS A 100 3.45 -13.82 6.75
C LYS A 100 4.41 -14.57 5.85
N ASN A 101 5.55 -14.94 6.38
CA ASN A 101 6.46 -15.82 5.64
C ASN A 101 5.83 -17.20 5.44
N TYR A 102 5.95 -17.82 4.26
CA TYR A 102 5.27 -19.08 3.95
C TYR A 102 5.80 -20.28 4.77
N TRP A 103 7.05 -20.23 5.23
CA TRP A 103 7.62 -21.28 6.08
C TRP A 103 7.28 -21.14 7.58
N ASP A 104 6.67 -20.05 7.99
CA ASP A 104 6.19 -19.86 9.34
C ASP A 104 4.78 -20.44 9.49
N THR A 105 4.54 -21.27 10.48
CA THR A 105 3.21 -21.75 10.81
C THR A 105 2.56 -20.75 11.77
N ILE A 106 1.58 -20.01 11.28
CA ILE A 106 0.78 -19.09 12.08
C ILE A 106 -0.69 -19.38 11.79
N ASP A 107 -1.37 -19.92 12.78
CA ASP A 107 -2.81 -20.13 12.74
C ASP A 107 -3.53 -18.82 13.04
N VAL A 108 -4.63 -18.57 12.32
CA VAL A 108 -5.42 -17.34 12.47
C VAL A 108 -6.86 -17.68 12.85
N MET A 109 -7.36 -17.00 13.87
CA MET A 109 -8.73 -17.07 14.32
C MET A 109 -9.31 -15.67 14.48
N LEU A 110 -10.56 -15.47 14.13
CA LEU A 110 -11.28 -14.23 14.40
C LEU A 110 -12.20 -14.40 15.62
N ILE A 111 -12.36 -13.33 16.37
CA ILE A 111 -13.40 -13.22 17.39
C ILE A 111 -14.20 -11.97 17.09
N ASN A 112 -15.50 -12.12 16.88
CA ASN A 112 -16.38 -11.00 16.60
C ASN A 112 -16.76 -10.22 17.88
N PRO A 113 -17.40 -9.04 17.78
CA PRO A 113 -17.79 -8.25 18.95
C PRO A 113 -18.76 -8.94 19.93
N ARG A 114 -19.38 -10.06 19.54
CA ARG A 114 -20.23 -10.86 20.41
C ARG A 114 -19.48 -12.00 21.12
N GLY A 115 -18.18 -12.15 20.85
CA GLY A 115 -17.35 -13.22 21.40
C GLY A 115 -17.44 -14.55 20.64
N GLU A 116 -18.11 -14.59 19.47
CA GLU A 116 -18.13 -15.79 18.63
C GLU A 116 -16.77 -15.98 17.96
N GLN A 117 -16.22 -17.19 18.09
CA GLN A 117 -14.94 -17.59 17.50
C GLN A 117 -15.15 -18.15 16.09
N ILE A 118 -14.38 -17.67 15.13
CA ILE A 118 -14.45 -18.00 13.72
C ILE A 118 -13.07 -18.48 13.24
N GLY A 119 -13.00 -19.67 12.72
CA GLY A 119 -11.75 -20.29 12.26
C GLY A 119 -11.41 -21.50 13.11
N ILE A 120 -10.30 -22.14 12.97
CA ILE A 120 -8.97 -21.73 12.44
C ILE A 120 -9.02 -21.70 10.91
N ILE A 121 -8.37 -20.69 10.30
CA ILE A 121 -8.28 -20.54 8.83
C ILE A 121 -7.25 -21.56 8.32
N THR A 122 -7.66 -22.42 7.40
CA THR A 122 -6.84 -23.52 6.89
C THR A 122 -6.36 -23.28 5.45
N GLU A 123 -5.13 -23.73 5.15
CA GLU A 123 -4.49 -23.57 3.85
C GLU A 123 -5.25 -24.24 2.70
N GLY A 124 -5.19 -23.61 1.52
CA GLY A 124 -5.74 -24.14 0.27
C GLY A 124 -7.26 -24.26 0.21
N LYS A 125 -7.98 -23.70 1.19
CA LYS A 125 -9.43 -23.76 1.23
C LYS A 125 -10.05 -22.37 1.35
N ILE A 126 -11.13 -22.17 0.60
CA ILE A 126 -12.06 -21.08 0.84
C ILE A 126 -13.07 -21.56 1.86
N ASN A 127 -13.07 -20.93 3.03
CA ASN A 127 -14.05 -21.23 4.07
C ASN A 127 -15.06 -20.08 4.14
N ARG A 128 -16.32 -20.44 4.44
CA ARG A 128 -17.41 -19.52 4.67
C ARG A 128 -17.96 -19.73 6.06
N TYR A 129 -18.04 -18.66 6.82
CA TYR A 129 -18.62 -18.64 8.15
C TYR A 129 -19.77 -17.63 8.17
N GLU A 130 -20.81 -17.99 8.91
CA GLU A 130 -21.94 -17.09 9.09
C GLU A 130 -22.07 -16.71 10.56
N THR A 131 -22.15 -15.43 10.83
CA THR A 131 -22.51 -14.88 12.13
C THR A 131 -23.88 -14.20 12.05
N TYR A 132 -24.31 -13.55 13.12
CA TYR A 132 -25.62 -12.90 13.20
C TYR A 132 -25.93 -12.01 11.99
N ASN A 133 -25.05 -11.07 11.62
CA ASN A 133 -25.28 -10.14 10.51
C ASN A 133 -24.11 -10.03 9.52
N THR A 134 -23.08 -10.85 9.68
CA THR A 134 -21.88 -10.81 8.85
C THR A 134 -21.56 -12.19 8.32
N GLU A 135 -21.43 -12.33 7.01
CA GLU A 135 -20.78 -13.47 6.35
C GLU A 135 -19.28 -13.20 6.29
N ILE A 136 -18.47 -14.22 6.55
CA ILE A 136 -17.03 -14.13 6.55
C ILE A 136 -16.47 -15.16 5.58
N ILE A 137 -15.76 -14.67 4.57
CA ILE A 137 -15.04 -15.53 3.62
C ILE A 137 -13.55 -15.45 3.95
N THR A 138 -12.91 -16.60 4.13
CA THR A 138 -11.47 -16.67 4.42
C THR A 138 -10.78 -17.55 3.40
N LEU A 139 -9.56 -17.16 3.04
CA LEU A 139 -8.65 -17.92 2.20
C LEU A 139 -7.23 -17.80 2.79
N LEU A 140 -6.62 -18.94 3.11
CA LEU A 140 -5.17 -19.01 3.28
C LEU A 140 -4.58 -19.48 1.95
N GLY A 141 -3.90 -18.57 1.27
CA GLY A 141 -3.30 -18.82 -0.05
C GLY A 141 -2.18 -19.87 0.03
N GLU A 142 -1.99 -20.61 -1.05
CA GLU A 142 -0.84 -21.50 -1.17
C GLU A 142 0.46 -20.70 -1.34
N PRO A 143 1.62 -21.27 -0.94
CA PRO A 143 2.91 -20.66 -1.19
C PRO A 143 3.13 -20.39 -2.68
N SER A 144 3.59 -19.20 -3.03
CA SER A 144 3.86 -18.82 -4.41
C SER A 144 5.35 -18.87 -4.73
N PRO A 145 5.78 -19.37 -5.91
CA PRO A 145 7.18 -19.33 -6.30
C PRO A 145 7.70 -17.91 -6.56
N TYR A 146 6.82 -16.94 -6.67
CA TYR A 146 7.16 -15.53 -6.97
C TYR A 146 7.24 -14.65 -5.71
N ASN A 147 6.78 -15.15 -4.56
CA ASN A 147 6.76 -14.39 -3.31
C ASN A 147 7.03 -15.32 -2.14
N ILE A 148 7.94 -14.90 -1.25
CA ILE A 148 8.24 -15.61 0.00
C ILE A 148 7.16 -15.40 1.06
N TYR A 149 6.24 -14.48 0.84
CA TYR A 149 5.11 -14.21 1.74
C TYR A 149 3.86 -14.93 1.26
N GLN A 150 3.11 -15.44 2.22
CA GLN A 150 1.84 -16.13 2.05
C GLN A 150 0.71 -15.22 2.53
N GLU A 151 -0.33 -15.11 1.73
CA GLU A 151 -1.51 -14.31 2.05
C GLU A 151 -2.52 -15.11 2.86
N ILE A 152 -3.08 -14.47 3.88
CA ILE A 152 -4.33 -14.88 4.52
C ILE A 152 -5.33 -13.76 4.25
N TYR A 153 -6.31 -14.04 3.42
CA TYR A 153 -7.35 -13.10 3.03
C TYR A 153 -8.62 -13.36 3.82
N ILE A 154 -9.21 -12.31 4.36
CA ILE A 154 -10.46 -12.33 5.12
C ILE A 154 -11.37 -11.27 4.56
N ASN A 155 -12.57 -11.65 4.14
CA ASN A 155 -13.59 -10.72 3.67
C ASN A 155 -14.80 -10.75 4.60
N LEU A 156 -15.13 -9.60 5.16
CA LEU A 156 -16.31 -9.37 5.99
C LEU A 156 -17.41 -8.77 5.13
N ILE A 157 -18.51 -9.50 4.95
CA ILE A 157 -19.63 -9.13 4.07
C ILE A 157 -20.87 -8.97 4.93
N PRO A 158 -21.55 -7.82 4.90
CA PRO A 158 -22.78 -7.64 5.65
C PRO A 158 -23.91 -8.47 5.04
N LYS A 159 -24.76 -9.07 5.88
CA LYS A 159 -26.02 -9.71 5.46
C LYS A 159 -27.13 -8.67 5.22
N THR A 160 -26.93 -7.46 5.71
CA THR A 160 -27.77 -6.28 5.49
C THR A 160 -26.90 -5.14 4.96
N ASP A 161 -27.05 -3.94 5.44
CA ASP A 161 -26.31 -2.78 4.93
C ASP A 161 -24.87 -2.70 5.46
N TYR A 162 -24.64 -3.12 6.72
CA TYR A 162 -23.35 -2.95 7.41
C TYR A 162 -22.94 -4.21 8.17
N ILE A 163 -21.61 -4.42 8.28
CA ILE A 163 -21.03 -5.51 9.09
C ILE A 163 -21.22 -5.22 10.58
N LEU A 164 -21.02 -6.23 11.42
CA LEU A 164 -21.16 -6.09 12.86
C LEU A 164 -20.14 -5.09 13.41
N SER A 165 -20.64 -3.97 13.94
CA SER A 165 -19.83 -2.93 14.58
C SER A 165 -19.32 -3.37 15.96
N GLY A 166 -18.19 -2.80 16.37
CA GLY A 166 -17.53 -3.08 17.63
C GLY A 166 -16.11 -3.58 17.46
N ILE A 167 -15.55 -4.19 18.50
CA ILE A 167 -14.16 -4.65 18.50
C ILE A 167 -14.09 -6.10 18.01
N TRP A 168 -13.49 -6.27 16.84
CA TRP A 168 -13.06 -7.56 16.31
C TRP A 168 -11.64 -7.86 16.78
N GLN A 169 -11.35 -9.13 17.02
CA GLN A 169 -10.01 -9.59 17.36
C GLN A 169 -9.50 -10.52 16.24
N ILE A 170 -8.30 -10.26 15.80
CA ILE A 170 -7.55 -11.14 14.88
C ILE A 170 -6.46 -11.78 15.71
N VAL A 171 -6.63 -13.06 16.02
CA VAL A 171 -5.73 -13.81 16.91
C VAL A 171 -4.76 -14.62 16.05
N LEU A 172 -3.47 -14.33 16.19
CA LEU A 172 -2.36 -15.03 15.55
C LEU A 172 -1.74 -15.98 16.58
N MET A 173 -1.73 -17.27 16.27
CA MET A 173 -1.17 -18.32 17.13
C MET A 173 0.05 -18.94 16.44
N ALA A 174 1.24 -18.66 16.94
CA ALA A 174 2.49 -19.09 16.34
C ALA A 174 2.82 -20.54 16.69
N GLY A 175 2.88 -21.38 15.67
CA GLY A 175 3.42 -22.74 15.75
C GLY A 175 4.94 -22.75 15.58
N SER A 176 5.44 -23.34 14.49
CA SER A 176 6.88 -23.34 14.16
C SER A 176 7.24 -22.06 13.41
N ILE A 177 8.13 -21.26 13.96
CA ILE A 177 8.53 -19.95 13.45
C ILE A 177 10.02 -19.96 13.09
N ARG A 178 10.33 -19.41 11.90
CA ARG A 178 11.70 -19.19 11.41
C ARG A 178 12.01 -17.71 11.21
N ALA A 179 11.09 -16.94 10.64
CA ALA A 179 11.21 -15.51 10.42
C ALA A 179 10.35 -14.70 11.39
N GLY A 180 9.11 -15.11 11.60
CA GLY A 180 8.18 -14.55 12.57
C GLY A 180 7.55 -13.22 12.15
N GLU A 181 7.95 -12.66 11.02
CA GLU A 181 7.38 -11.41 10.54
C GLU A 181 5.93 -11.62 10.06
N TYR A 182 5.04 -10.75 10.51
CA TYR A 182 3.67 -10.68 10.03
C TYR A 182 3.23 -9.23 9.87
N ASN A 183 2.32 -9.01 8.94
CA ASN A 183 1.73 -7.71 8.69
C ASN A 183 0.25 -7.87 8.34
N ILE A 184 -0.60 -6.97 8.83
CA ILE A 184 -2.03 -6.95 8.58
C ILE A 184 -2.40 -5.57 8.03
N TRP A 185 -2.99 -5.54 6.85
CA TRP A 185 -3.49 -4.31 6.23
C TRP A 185 -5.00 -4.33 6.07
N LEU A 186 -5.60 -3.19 6.35
CA LEU A 186 -6.96 -2.86 5.98
C LEU A 186 -6.97 -2.23 4.58
N PRO A 187 -8.12 -2.12 3.91
CA PRO A 187 -8.28 -1.30 2.72
C PRO A 187 -7.80 0.14 2.96
N SER A 188 -7.59 0.90 1.87
CA SER A 188 -7.29 2.32 2.02
C SER A 188 -8.38 3.03 2.83
N SER A 189 -7.99 4.03 3.61
CA SER A 189 -8.90 4.77 4.51
C SER A 189 -10.13 5.35 3.80
N GLN A 190 -10.04 5.61 2.50
CA GLN A 190 -11.16 6.06 1.68
C GLN A 190 -12.25 4.99 1.46
N ALA A 191 -11.91 3.72 1.60
CA ALA A 191 -12.85 2.59 1.48
C ALA A 191 -13.40 2.16 2.85
N LEU A 192 -12.85 2.69 3.94
CA LEU A 192 -13.28 2.40 5.30
C LEU A 192 -14.34 3.39 5.77
N GLY A 193 -15.27 2.89 6.58
CA GLY A 193 -16.21 3.71 7.32
C GLY A 193 -15.53 4.49 8.43
N TYR A 194 -16.21 5.52 8.92
CA TYR A 194 -15.75 6.29 10.07
C TYR A 194 -15.51 5.37 11.28
N ALA A 195 -14.42 5.62 12.00
CA ALA A 195 -13.99 4.86 13.18
C ALA A 195 -13.64 3.38 12.92
N THR A 196 -13.42 2.96 11.67
CA THR A 196 -12.86 1.63 11.36
C THR A 196 -11.34 1.73 11.28
N ALA A 197 -10.63 1.15 12.27
CA ALA A 197 -9.18 1.23 12.41
C ALA A 197 -8.64 0.23 13.43
N PHE A 198 -7.34 -0.07 13.38
CA PHE A 198 -6.68 -0.80 14.46
C PHE A 198 -6.53 0.05 15.72
N ASN A 199 -6.70 -0.56 16.90
CA ASN A 199 -6.57 0.15 18.17
C ASN A 199 -5.09 0.43 18.54
N ASN A 200 -4.19 -0.47 18.13
CA ASN A 200 -2.74 -0.35 18.34
C ASN A 200 -2.01 -0.45 17.00
N PRO A 201 -2.15 0.54 16.10
CA PRO A 201 -1.59 0.49 14.76
C PRO A 201 -0.06 0.60 14.79
N THR A 202 0.57 0.06 13.74
CA THR A 202 1.98 0.27 13.43
C THR A 202 2.08 1.36 12.36
N ALA A 203 2.84 2.42 12.64
CA ALA A 203 2.98 3.56 11.71
C ALA A 203 3.86 3.23 10.50
N ASP A 204 4.80 2.28 10.64
CA ASP A 204 5.66 1.80 9.56
C ASP A 204 4.93 0.81 8.66
N GLY A 205 5.49 0.54 7.47
CA GLY A 205 4.85 -0.35 6.50
C GLY A 205 3.58 0.21 5.87
N THR A 206 3.43 1.53 5.85
CA THR A 206 2.25 2.24 5.34
C THR A 206 2.44 2.85 3.94
N ILE A 207 3.55 2.53 3.26
CA ILE A 207 3.72 2.87 1.84
C ILE A 207 2.75 2.05 1.01
N THR A 208 1.95 2.72 0.22
CA THR A 208 0.96 2.06 -0.65
C THR A 208 1.60 1.46 -1.90
N ILE A 209 1.01 0.39 -2.42
CA ILE A 209 1.37 -0.21 -3.71
C ILE A 209 0.82 0.68 -4.84
N PRO A 210 1.62 1.03 -5.88
CA PRO A 210 2.91 0.44 -6.25
C PRO A 210 4.16 1.23 -5.84
N ALA A 211 4.10 2.13 -4.86
CA ALA A 211 5.27 2.90 -4.44
C ALA A 211 6.37 2.03 -3.79
N THR A 212 6.04 0.79 -3.42
CA THR A 212 6.98 -0.23 -2.95
C THR A 212 7.76 -0.93 -4.06
N ALA A 213 7.49 -0.66 -5.35
CA ALA A 213 8.30 -1.13 -6.48
C ALA A 213 9.76 -0.66 -6.35
N ARG A 214 10.72 -1.48 -6.81
CA ARG A 214 12.15 -1.22 -6.59
C ARG A 214 12.69 -0.10 -7.47
N ASN A 215 12.24 -0.05 -8.73
CA ASN A 215 12.76 0.88 -9.74
C ASN A 215 11.85 2.12 -9.97
N CYS A 216 10.86 2.36 -9.12
CA CYS A 216 10.16 3.64 -9.09
C CYS A 216 10.79 4.58 -8.06
N ILE A 217 10.60 5.88 -8.25
CA ILE A 217 10.89 6.90 -7.23
C ILE A 217 9.64 7.06 -6.37
N ALA A 218 9.67 6.51 -5.17
CA ALA A 218 8.62 6.70 -4.18
C ALA A 218 8.76 8.07 -3.52
N VAL A 219 7.71 8.88 -3.58
CA VAL A 219 7.73 10.27 -3.12
C VAL A 219 6.84 10.43 -1.90
N GLY A 220 7.45 10.79 -0.77
CA GLY A 220 6.76 11.21 0.44
C GLY A 220 6.40 12.69 0.41
N ALA A 221 5.55 13.11 1.36
CA ALA A 221 5.15 14.49 1.51
C ALA A 221 5.75 15.13 2.78
N TYR A 222 6.15 16.39 2.67
CA TYR A 222 6.50 17.22 3.83
C TYR A 222 5.76 18.54 3.81
N ASN A 223 5.66 19.18 4.97
CA ASN A 223 5.13 20.52 5.11
C ASN A 223 6.27 21.54 4.92
N ALA A 224 6.23 22.31 3.84
CA ALA A 224 7.27 23.28 3.51
C ALA A 224 7.31 24.51 4.46
N TYR A 225 6.22 24.78 5.18
CA TYR A 225 6.18 25.89 6.15
C TYR A 225 6.86 25.53 7.47
N THR A 226 6.76 24.26 7.89
CA THR A 226 7.32 23.78 9.16
C THR A 226 8.58 22.93 8.99
N ASN A 227 8.95 22.59 7.75
CA ASN A 227 10.02 21.65 7.41
C ASN A 227 9.89 20.29 8.13
N SER A 228 8.65 19.84 8.33
CA SER A 228 8.36 18.56 8.98
C SER A 228 7.77 17.54 8.01
N TYR A 229 8.11 16.27 8.18
CA TYR A 229 7.47 15.17 7.46
C TYR A 229 5.97 15.15 7.74
N ALA A 230 5.13 15.01 6.71
CA ALA A 230 3.69 15.01 6.90
C ALA A 230 3.22 13.72 7.60
N ALA A 231 2.40 13.84 8.64
CA ALA A 231 1.97 12.71 9.46
C ALA A 231 1.29 11.59 8.65
N PHE A 232 0.51 11.97 7.65
CA PHE A 232 -0.20 11.04 6.74
C PHE A 232 0.72 10.34 5.74
N SER A 233 1.90 10.90 5.45
CA SER A 233 2.77 10.40 4.38
C SER A 233 3.26 8.99 4.68
N GLY A 234 3.08 8.07 3.72
CA GLY A 234 3.45 6.66 3.85
C GLY A 234 4.90 6.47 4.26
N ARG A 235 5.13 5.55 5.19
CA ARG A 235 6.43 5.21 5.77
C ARG A 235 6.81 3.79 5.42
N GLY A 236 8.06 3.58 5.06
CA GLY A 236 8.62 2.25 4.88
C GLY A 236 8.71 1.48 6.18
N PHE A 237 9.21 0.28 6.10
CA PHE A 237 9.47 -0.52 7.27
C PHE A 237 10.77 -0.09 7.96
N ASP A 238 10.82 -0.26 9.27
CA ASP A 238 12.06 -0.15 10.01
C ASP A 238 12.98 -1.34 9.66
N ASN A 239 14.02 -1.05 8.89
CA ASN A 239 15.01 -2.04 8.45
C ASN A 239 15.82 -2.65 9.62
N SER A 240 15.77 -2.07 10.82
CA SER A 240 16.41 -2.65 12.02
C SER A 240 15.68 -3.90 12.50
N ILE A 241 14.40 -4.02 12.17
CA ILE A 241 13.53 -5.15 12.54
C ILE A 241 13.49 -6.20 11.41
N ARG A 242 13.64 -5.76 10.15
CA ARG A 242 13.61 -6.62 8.96
C ARG A 242 15.01 -6.89 8.44
N ASN A 243 15.36 -8.15 8.41
CA ASN A 243 16.60 -8.63 7.76
C ASN A 243 16.41 -8.69 6.23
N VAL A 244 15.88 -7.64 5.61
CA VAL A 244 15.57 -7.60 4.17
C VAL A 244 16.36 -6.49 3.51
N ASN A 245 17.07 -6.81 2.43
CA ASN A 245 17.67 -5.83 1.50
C ASN A 245 16.60 -5.06 0.69
N ALA A 246 15.50 -4.69 1.31
CA ALA A 246 14.55 -3.76 0.73
C ALA A 246 15.14 -2.36 0.88
N GLY A 247 15.27 -1.64 -0.23
CA GLY A 247 15.73 -0.25 -0.21
C GLY A 247 14.88 0.60 0.74
N VAL A 248 15.48 1.63 1.31
CA VAL A 248 14.75 2.59 2.14
C VAL A 248 13.72 3.32 1.27
N LYS A 249 12.46 3.29 1.67
CA LYS A 249 11.35 4.02 1.01
C LYS A 249 10.65 4.92 2.06
N PRO A 250 10.12 6.09 1.65
CA PRO A 250 10.19 6.69 0.31
C PRO A 250 11.63 7.14 -0.04
N ASP A 251 11.94 7.23 -1.35
CA ASP A 251 13.27 7.59 -1.83
C ASP A 251 13.56 9.08 -1.62
N ILE A 252 12.53 9.92 -1.72
CA ILE A 252 12.61 11.38 -1.61
C ILE A 252 11.31 11.95 -1.06
N THR A 253 11.35 13.17 -0.55
CA THR A 253 10.16 13.92 -0.17
C THR A 253 10.05 15.22 -0.96
N ALA A 254 8.82 15.69 -1.16
CA ALA A 254 8.53 16.98 -1.77
C ALA A 254 7.39 17.69 -1.00
N PRO A 255 7.20 19.01 -1.19
CA PRO A 255 6.08 19.73 -0.59
C PRO A 255 4.75 19.08 -0.95
N GLY A 256 3.94 18.72 0.05
CA GLY A 256 2.65 18.06 -0.15
C GLY A 256 1.56 18.50 0.84
N VAL A 257 1.80 19.58 1.60
CA VAL A 257 0.85 20.15 2.56
C VAL A 257 0.54 21.58 2.17
N ASP A 258 -0.76 21.89 2.07
CA ASP A 258 -1.28 23.23 1.69
C ASP A 258 -0.68 23.78 0.39
N ILE A 259 -0.56 22.93 -0.62
CA ILE A 259 -0.06 23.31 -1.94
C ILE A 259 -1.16 24.03 -2.68
N SER A 260 -0.87 25.27 -3.12
CA SER A 260 -1.79 26.06 -3.93
C SER A 260 -1.81 25.56 -5.35
N ILE A 261 -2.95 25.08 -5.82
CA ILE A 261 -3.15 24.59 -7.19
C ILE A 261 -4.21 25.44 -7.91
N ALA A 262 -4.01 25.64 -9.21
CA ALA A 262 -5.00 26.24 -10.09
C ALA A 262 -6.10 25.22 -10.42
N ARG A 263 -7.35 25.67 -10.42
CA ARG A 263 -8.51 24.87 -10.85
C ARG A 263 -9.39 25.74 -11.75
N GLN A 264 -9.78 25.21 -12.89
CA GLN A 264 -10.78 25.85 -13.73
C GLN A 264 -12.18 25.68 -13.13
N ARG A 265 -12.94 26.77 -13.05
CA ARG A 265 -14.34 26.82 -12.66
C ARG A 265 -15.13 27.65 -13.66
N GLY A 266 -15.80 27.00 -14.62
CA GLY A 266 -16.37 27.70 -15.77
C GLY A 266 -15.27 28.34 -16.60
N ASN A 267 -15.34 29.67 -16.80
CA ASN A 267 -14.32 30.44 -17.51
C ASN A 267 -13.22 31.03 -16.60
N ASP A 268 -13.34 30.83 -15.25
CA ASP A 268 -12.42 31.42 -14.29
C ASP A 268 -11.38 30.41 -13.84
N ILE A 269 -10.18 30.89 -13.49
CA ILE A 269 -9.15 30.14 -12.79
C ILE A 269 -9.22 30.54 -11.32
N ILE A 270 -9.51 29.57 -10.47
CA ILE A 270 -9.47 29.74 -9.01
C ILE A 270 -8.30 28.96 -8.44
N TYR A 271 -7.75 29.42 -7.32
CA TYR A 271 -6.72 28.71 -6.57
C TYR A 271 -7.32 28.09 -5.34
N ARG A 272 -6.86 26.89 -5.00
CA ARG A 272 -7.21 26.20 -3.75
C ARG A 272 -6.01 25.51 -3.17
N ASN A 273 -5.95 25.41 -1.86
CA ASN A 273 -4.95 24.61 -1.17
C ASN A 273 -5.38 23.13 -1.11
N VAL A 274 -4.41 22.26 -1.31
CA VAL A 274 -4.58 20.81 -1.32
C VAL A 274 -3.45 20.15 -0.55
N THR A 275 -3.73 18.97 0.02
CA THR A 275 -2.77 18.22 0.82
C THR A 275 -2.80 16.75 0.41
N GLY A 276 -1.62 16.12 0.30
CA GLY A 276 -1.44 14.71 -0.04
C GLY A 276 -0.15 14.44 -0.80
N THR A 277 0.33 13.21 -0.76
CA THR A 277 1.47 12.75 -1.58
C THR A 277 1.18 12.84 -3.07
N SER A 278 -0.11 12.80 -3.46
CA SER A 278 -0.55 13.04 -4.85
C SER A 278 -0.15 14.41 -5.39
N TYR A 279 0.16 15.38 -4.53
CA TYR A 279 0.63 16.72 -4.89
C TYR A 279 2.15 16.88 -4.72
N ALA A 280 2.77 16.05 -3.91
CA ALA A 280 4.22 15.97 -3.78
C ALA A 280 4.87 15.29 -5.00
N VAL A 281 4.29 14.19 -5.46
CA VAL A 281 4.87 13.40 -6.56
C VAL A 281 5.00 14.16 -7.88
N PRO A 282 4.06 15.03 -8.32
CA PRO A 282 4.22 15.80 -9.55
C PRO A 282 5.42 16.77 -9.52
N VAL A 283 5.80 17.28 -8.35
CA VAL A 283 6.97 18.13 -8.17
C VAL A 283 8.24 17.38 -8.55
N VAL A 284 8.38 16.15 -8.04
CA VAL A 284 9.53 15.28 -8.35
C VAL A 284 9.51 14.84 -9.81
N THR A 285 8.32 14.48 -10.33
CA THR A 285 8.17 14.08 -11.74
C THR A 285 8.55 15.22 -12.68
N GLY A 286 8.15 16.46 -12.36
CA GLY A 286 8.53 17.64 -13.11
C GLY A 286 10.04 17.90 -13.07
N ALA A 287 10.66 17.77 -11.89
CA ALA A 287 12.11 17.89 -11.75
C ALA A 287 12.85 16.80 -12.55
N ALA A 288 12.37 15.55 -12.51
CA ALA A 288 12.92 14.48 -13.33
C ALA A 288 12.82 14.77 -14.82
N ALA A 289 11.68 15.28 -15.29
CA ALA A 289 11.50 15.67 -16.70
C ALA A 289 12.48 16.77 -17.13
N LEU A 290 12.73 17.78 -16.28
CA LEU A 290 13.71 18.84 -16.54
C LEU A 290 15.14 18.31 -16.57
N LEU A 291 15.50 17.39 -15.66
CA LEU A 291 16.82 16.73 -15.67
C LEU A 291 17.00 15.89 -16.94
N MET A 292 16.00 15.13 -17.35
CA MET A 292 16.04 14.34 -18.60
C MET A 292 16.12 15.26 -19.84
N GLN A 293 15.46 16.40 -19.82
CA GLN A 293 15.59 17.39 -20.89
C GLN A 293 17.03 17.92 -20.97
N TRP A 294 17.60 18.31 -19.83
CA TRP A 294 18.96 18.84 -19.76
C TRP A 294 20.01 17.78 -20.16
N GLY A 295 19.94 16.59 -19.55
CA GLY A 295 20.93 15.54 -19.76
C GLY A 295 20.78 14.86 -21.13
N ILE A 296 19.60 14.32 -21.41
CA ILE A 296 19.37 13.46 -22.58
C ILE A 296 19.05 14.28 -23.84
N VAL A 297 18.06 15.20 -23.78
CA VAL A 297 17.56 15.89 -24.97
C VAL A 297 18.58 16.95 -25.46
N MET A 298 19.18 17.68 -24.54
CA MET A 298 20.22 18.67 -24.83
C MET A 298 21.63 18.06 -24.95
N GLY A 299 21.81 16.78 -24.56
CA GLY A 299 23.08 16.06 -24.66
C GLY A 299 24.16 16.51 -23.69
N ASN A 300 23.79 17.16 -22.57
CA ASN A 300 24.76 17.63 -21.58
C ASN A 300 25.38 16.51 -20.75
N ASP A 301 24.68 15.37 -20.61
CA ASP A 301 25.21 14.19 -19.92
C ASP A 301 25.06 12.93 -20.79
N ARG A 302 26.21 12.48 -21.33
CA ARG A 302 26.28 11.29 -22.19
C ARG A 302 26.03 9.96 -21.48
N PHE A 303 26.02 9.95 -20.14
CA PHE A 303 25.76 8.75 -19.32
C PHE A 303 24.27 8.64 -18.95
N MET A 304 23.49 9.68 -19.20
CA MET A 304 22.06 9.73 -18.95
C MET A 304 21.30 9.24 -20.19
N TYR A 305 21.00 7.94 -20.30
CA TYR A 305 20.31 7.33 -21.42
C TYR A 305 19.35 6.20 -21.01
#